data_359274ff8381e43b800ae510e6626340
#
_entry.id   359274ff8381e43b800ae510e6626340
#
_cell.length_a   1.000
_cell.length_b   1.000
_cell.length_c   1.000
_cell.angle_alpha   90.00
_cell.angle_beta   90.00
_cell.angle_gamma   90.00
#
_symmetry.space_group_name_H-M   'P 1'
#
loop_
_entity.id
_entity.type
_entity.pdbx_description
1 polymer ?
#
loop_
_entity_poly.entity_id
_entity_poly.type
_entity_poly.pdbx_seq_one_letter_code
_entity_poly.pdbx_strand_id
1 'polypeptide(L)'
;MWHNISPRTASFPLAGDVMAIQVTLLSHSDDPLRSLYMAYRTCYSQLTPQQVAKRIGDDRITREEMTQFIEERLKTGHASPLEQVSYEFGISGVSRAFSHQFVRHRVGISFEQQSQRYVTYKEGEFPYTVPETVRKAGMQDSMDELFDRVGELYEEMVAAGIPAEDARFLLPNATNTNFKITVNFQSLLHICDLRLCTRAQWEFRKVAALMRSEVMKVTPELGRYLQPKCGEHRLGYCDESEKDWAACPIGRVRPHKEVLFRIYEAYRKGETQPLREQDWDVI
;
A
#
# COMPACT_ATOMS: atom_id res chain seq x y z
N MET A 1 -29.32 -8.43 -13.56
CA MET A 1 -30.22 -7.34 -13.12
C MET A 1 -29.37 -6.31 -12.38
N TRP A 2 -29.08 -5.19 -13.02
CA TRP A 2 -28.34 -4.10 -12.40
C TRP A 2 -29.33 -3.22 -11.65
N HIS A 3 -29.26 -3.19 -10.32
CA HIS A 3 -30.10 -2.32 -9.55
C HIS A 3 -29.57 -0.89 -9.65
N ASN A 4 -30.44 0.03 -10.07
CA ASN A 4 -30.27 1.47 -10.10
C ASN A 4 -29.79 2.00 -8.73
N ILE A 5 -28.51 2.37 -8.65
CA ILE A 5 -28.03 3.26 -7.59
C ILE A 5 -28.31 4.67 -8.09
N SER A 6 -29.33 5.31 -7.53
CA SER A 6 -29.60 6.73 -7.72
C SER A 6 -28.34 7.53 -7.33
N PRO A 7 -27.88 8.47 -8.17
CA PRO A 7 -26.77 9.33 -7.79
C PRO A 7 -27.26 10.27 -6.68
N ARG A 8 -26.91 9.98 -5.42
CA ARG A 8 -26.88 11.05 -4.43
C ARG A 8 -25.83 12.03 -4.94
N THR A 9 -26.25 13.27 -5.18
CA THR A 9 -25.37 14.40 -5.46
C THR A 9 -24.41 14.56 -4.29
N ALA A 10 -23.26 13.91 -4.38
CA ALA A 10 -22.13 14.24 -3.53
C ALA A 10 -21.69 15.65 -3.97
N SER A 11 -21.94 16.64 -3.14
CA SER A 11 -21.31 17.94 -3.28
C SER A 11 -19.81 17.71 -3.25
N PHE A 12 -19.12 18.09 -4.31
CA PHE A 12 -17.65 18.16 -4.28
C PHE A 12 -17.27 19.15 -3.17
N PRO A 13 -16.26 18.85 -2.35
CA PRO A 13 -15.77 19.83 -1.39
C PRO A 13 -15.32 21.09 -2.13
N LEU A 14 -15.67 22.24 -1.60
CA LEU A 14 -15.29 23.56 -2.12
C LEU A 14 -13.77 23.71 -2.11
N ALA A 15 -13.23 24.59 -2.96
CA ALA A 15 -11.81 24.96 -2.97
C ALA A 15 -11.36 25.32 -1.55
N GLY A 16 -10.25 24.72 -1.10
CA GLY A 16 -9.75 24.84 0.27
C GLY A 16 -10.06 23.68 1.20
N ASP A 17 -11.04 22.82 0.92
CA ASP A 17 -11.24 21.58 1.66
C ASP A 17 -10.18 20.54 1.20
N VAL A 18 -9.20 20.31 2.06
CA VAL A 18 -8.20 19.25 1.86
C VAL A 18 -8.93 17.92 1.75
N MET A 19 -9.04 17.40 0.54
CA MET A 19 -9.57 16.05 0.35
C MET A 19 -8.71 15.07 1.16
N ALA A 20 -9.28 14.52 2.22
CA ALA A 20 -8.59 13.50 3.01
C ALA A 20 -8.31 12.29 2.11
N ILE A 21 -7.08 11.77 2.19
CA ILE A 21 -6.74 10.51 1.52
C ILE A 21 -7.72 9.43 1.97
N GLN A 22 -8.42 8.82 1.02
CA GLN A 22 -9.35 7.73 1.25
C GLN A 22 -8.88 6.49 0.49
N VAL A 23 -8.98 5.35 1.13
CA VAL A 23 -8.75 4.03 0.52
C VAL A 23 -9.91 3.13 0.92
N THR A 24 -10.55 2.53 -0.07
CA THR A 24 -11.67 1.61 0.14
C THR A 24 -11.37 0.31 -0.59
N LEU A 25 -11.54 -0.81 0.08
CA LEU A 25 -11.53 -2.12 -0.56
C LEU A 25 -12.83 -2.28 -1.34
N LEU A 26 -12.73 -2.38 -2.66
CA LEU A 26 -13.87 -2.50 -3.58
C LEU A 26 -14.26 -3.97 -3.83
N SER A 27 -13.26 -4.85 -3.91
CA SER A 27 -13.42 -6.26 -4.18
C SER A 27 -12.17 -7.04 -3.75
N HIS A 28 -12.29 -8.33 -3.59
CA HIS A 28 -11.18 -9.25 -3.34
C HIS A 28 -11.56 -10.67 -3.81
N SER A 29 -10.62 -11.59 -3.87
CA SER A 29 -10.90 -13.02 -4.06
C SER A 29 -11.95 -13.48 -3.04
N ASP A 30 -12.96 -14.27 -3.44
CA ASP A 30 -14.12 -14.62 -2.58
C ASP A 30 -13.73 -15.06 -1.17
N ASP A 31 -12.73 -15.95 -1.06
CA ASP A 31 -12.09 -16.34 0.20
C ASP A 31 -10.58 -16.36 -0.02
N PRO A 32 -9.88 -15.26 0.31
CA PRO A 32 -8.44 -15.15 0.11
C PRO A 32 -7.63 -16.24 0.82
N LEU A 33 -8.02 -16.61 2.06
CA LEU A 33 -7.33 -17.65 2.82
C LEU A 33 -7.47 -19.03 2.17
N ARG A 34 -8.69 -19.37 1.77
CA ARG A 34 -9.00 -20.61 1.05
C ARG A 34 -8.27 -20.68 -0.29
N SER A 35 -8.30 -19.61 -1.06
CA SER A 35 -7.61 -19.51 -2.35
C SER A 35 -6.12 -19.75 -2.20
N LEU A 36 -5.49 -19.11 -1.22
CA LEU A 36 -4.08 -19.27 -0.93
C LEU A 36 -3.74 -20.68 -0.43
N TYR A 37 -4.56 -21.24 0.47
CA TYR A 37 -4.40 -22.61 0.93
C TYR A 37 -4.45 -23.62 -0.23
N MET A 38 -5.42 -23.48 -1.12
CA MET A 38 -5.55 -24.34 -2.31
C MET A 38 -4.33 -24.23 -3.22
N ALA A 39 -3.85 -23.02 -3.48
CA ALA A 39 -2.66 -22.77 -4.29
C ALA A 39 -1.42 -23.46 -3.70
N TYR A 40 -1.17 -23.33 -2.40
CA TYR A 40 -0.08 -24.04 -1.74
C TYR A 40 -0.29 -25.55 -1.76
N ARG A 41 -1.49 -26.06 -1.50
CA ARG A 41 -1.75 -27.51 -1.50
C ARG A 41 -1.55 -28.14 -2.87
N THR A 42 -1.78 -27.41 -3.93
CA THR A 42 -1.47 -27.87 -5.30
C THR A 42 0.02 -28.22 -5.45
N CYS A 43 0.92 -27.46 -4.79
CA CYS A 43 2.36 -27.71 -4.85
C CYS A 43 2.82 -28.82 -3.87
N TYR A 44 2.11 -29.06 -2.77
CA TYR A 44 2.56 -29.93 -1.66
C TYR A 44 1.63 -31.11 -1.37
N SER A 45 0.77 -31.50 -2.32
CA SER A 45 -0.16 -32.60 -2.14
C SER A 45 -0.30 -33.43 -3.41
N GLN A 46 -0.58 -34.72 -3.25
CA GLN A 46 -1.00 -35.59 -4.34
C GLN A 46 -2.49 -35.42 -4.70
N LEU A 47 -3.23 -34.62 -3.92
CA LEU A 47 -4.64 -34.32 -4.19
C LEU A 47 -4.74 -33.31 -5.31
N THR A 48 -5.73 -33.50 -6.19
CA THR A 48 -6.07 -32.50 -7.19
C THR A 48 -6.70 -31.27 -6.51
N PRO A 49 -6.67 -30.08 -7.15
CA PRO A 49 -7.34 -28.89 -6.61
C PRO A 49 -8.81 -29.12 -6.30
N GLN A 50 -9.52 -29.91 -7.14
CA GLN A 50 -10.93 -30.26 -6.95
C GLN A 50 -11.14 -31.11 -5.69
N GLN A 51 -10.23 -32.06 -5.43
CA GLN A 51 -10.28 -32.86 -4.22
C GLN A 51 -9.99 -32.04 -2.94
N VAL A 52 -9.07 -31.07 -3.02
CA VAL A 52 -8.81 -30.13 -1.94
C VAL A 52 -10.05 -29.25 -1.70
N ALA A 53 -10.63 -28.68 -2.75
CA ALA A 53 -11.84 -27.86 -2.67
C ALA A 53 -13.00 -28.62 -2.01
N LYS A 54 -13.19 -29.91 -2.43
CA LYS A 54 -14.21 -30.75 -1.81
C LYS A 54 -13.99 -30.98 -0.31
N ARG A 55 -12.73 -31.25 0.11
CA ARG A 55 -12.42 -31.46 1.54
C ARG A 55 -12.71 -30.22 2.38
N ILE A 56 -12.46 -29.04 1.84
CA ILE A 56 -12.79 -27.76 2.49
C ILE A 56 -14.32 -27.63 2.59
N GLY A 57 -15.05 -27.88 1.49
CA GLY A 57 -16.51 -27.81 1.46
C GLY A 57 -17.23 -28.85 2.32
N ASP A 58 -16.57 -29.98 2.62
CA ASP A 58 -17.06 -31.03 3.53
C ASP A 58 -16.66 -30.76 5.00
N ASP A 59 -16.17 -29.57 5.35
CA ASP A 59 -15.66 -29.16 6.66
C ASP A 59 -14.57 -30.07 7.25
N ARG A 60 -13.80 -30.75 6.37
CA ARG A 60 -12.68 -31.64 6.79
C ARG A 60 -11.37 -30.90 6.97
N ILE A 61 -11.36 -29.59 6.69
CA ILE A 61 -10.21 -28.70 6.83
C ILE A 61 -10.74 -27.38 7.39
N THR A 62 -10.33 -27.06 8.59
CA THR A 62 -10.76 -25.85 9.29
C THR A 62 -9.99 -24.62 8.84
N ARG A 63 -10.49 -23.44 9.18
CA ARG A 63 -9.82 -22.16 8.89
C ARG A 63 -8.49 -22.04 9.64
N GLU A 64 -8.43 -22.59 10.86
CA GLU A 64 -7.24 -22.65 11.70
C GLU A 64 -6.14 -23.51 11.05
N GLU A 65 -6.50 -24.69 10.57
CA GLU A 65 -5.58 -25.59 9.86
C GLU A 65 -5.07 -24.95 8.56
N MET A 66 -5.92 -24.24 7.82
CA MET A 66 -5.49 -23.48 6.64
C MET A 66 -4.49 -22.40 7.02
N THR A 67 -4.78 -21.65 8.07
CA THR A 67 -3.93 -20.56 8.57
C THR A 67 -2.56 -21.08 8.99
N GLN A 68 -2.53 -22.12 9.82
CA GLN A 68 -1.27 -22.73 10.28
C GLN A 68 -0.43 -23.25 9.11
N PHE A 69 -1.06 -23.96 8.18
CA PHE A 69 -0.36 -24.47 7.00
C PHE A 69 0.25 -23.35 6.14
N ILE A 70 -0.51 -22.26 5.90
CA ILE A 70 -0.01 -21.10 5.13
C ILE A 70 1.15 -20.43 5.87
N GLU A 71 1.05 -20.28 7.19
CA GLU A 71 2.11 -19.70 8.03
C GLU A 71 3.44 -20.47 7.90
N GLU A 72 3.38 -21.80 7.97
CA GLU A 72 4.56 -22.64 7.75
C GLU A 72 5.15 -22.49 6.36
N ARG A 73 4.30 -22.34 5.32
CA ARG A 73 4.76 -22.17 3.94
C ARG A 73 5.37 -20.78 3.68
N LEU A 74 4.81 -19.75 4.30
CA LEU A 74 5.40 -18.39 4.23
C LEU A 74 6.84 -18.35 4.75
N LYS A 75 7.15 -19.13 5.80
CA LYS A 75 8.52 -19.25 6.35
C LYS A 75 9.51 -19.89 5.37
N THR A 76 9.04 -20.66 4.41
CA THR A 76 9.92 -21.33 3.42
C THR A 76 10.36 -20.44 2.25
N GLY A 77 9.82 -19.21 2.15
CA GLY A 77 10.09 -18.30 1.04
C GLY A 77 9.40 -18.67 -0.29
N HIS A 78 8.53 -19.70 -0.32
CA HIS A 78 7.78 -20.09 -1.50
C HIS A 78 6.64 -19.09 -1.76
N ALA A 79 6.89 -18.09 -2.60
CA ALA A 79 6.04 -16.93 -2.77
C ALA A 79 5.04 -17.02 -3.93
N SER A 80 5.26 -17.89 -4.94
CA SER A 80 4.39 -17.95 -6.13
C SER A 80 2.89 -18.15 -5.85
N PRO A 81 2.45 -18.93 -4.82
CA PRO A 81 1.04 -19.07 -4.51
C PRO A 81 0.38 -17.76 -4.06
N LEU A 82 1.15 -16.80 -3.54
CA LEU A 82 0.65 -15.49 -3.10
C LEU A 82 0.06 -14.66 -4.25
N GLU A 83 0.45 -14.94 -5.49
CA GLU A 83 -0.07 -14.28 -6.68
C GLU A 83 -1.51 -14.66 -6.99
N GLN A 84 -2.02 -15.77 -6.42
CA GLN A 84 -3.36 -16.28 -6.67
C GLN A 84 -4.46 -15.53 -5.90
N VAL A 85 -4.09 -14.65 -4.98
CA VAL A 85 -5.01 -13.83 -4.18
C VAL A 85 -4.92 -12.39 -4.64
N SER A 86 -6.05 -11.76 -4.91
CA SER A 86 -6.14 -10.37 -5.39
C SER A 86 -7.06 -9.53 -4.52
N TYR A 87 -6.75 -8.23 -4.48
CA TYR A 87 -7.53 -7.17 -3.84
C TYR A 87 -7.70 -6.00 -4.80
N GLU A 88 -8.87 -5.38 -4.80
CA GLU A 88 -9.16 -4.19 -5.59
C GLU A 88 -9.44 -3.01 -4.67
N PHE A 89 -8.74 -1.90 -4.90
CA PHE A 89 -8.90 -0.70 -4.09
C PHE A 89 -9.31 0.50 -4.94
N GLY A 90 -10.23 1.32 -4.39
CA GLY A 90 -10.44 2.71 -4.76
C GLY A 90 -9.58 3.60 -3.87
N ILE A 91 -8.80 4.47 -4.47
CA ILE A 91 -7.92 5.43 -3.78
C ILE A 91 -8.24 6.82 -4.29
N SER A 92 -8.54 7.76 -3.38
CA SER A 92 -8.87 9.14 -3.73
C SER A 92 -8.16 10.14 -2.82
N GLY A 93 -8.11 11.41 -3.25
CA GLY A 93 -7.50 12.49 -2.50
C GLY A 93 -5.97 12.38 -2.41
N VAL A 94 -5.33 11.75 -3.40
CA VAL A 94 -3.86 11.62 -3.49
C VAL A 94 -3.30 12.54 -4.57
N SER A 95 -2.09 13.05 -4.35
CA SER A 95 -1.44 13.98 -5.29
C SER A 95 -0.87 13.28 -6.54
N ARG A 96 -0.62 14.05 -7.59
CA ARG A 96 0.17 13.58 -8.74
C ARG A 96 1.59 13.22 -8.32
N ALA A 97 2.16 13.89 -7.33
CA ALA A 97 3.47 13.53 -6.76
C ALA A 97 3.47 12.10 -6.18
N PHE A 98 2.39 11.68 -5.50
CA PHE A 98 2.20 10.29 -5.09
C PHE A 98 2.14 9.35 -6.31
N SER A 99 1.38 9.72 -7.34
CA SER A 99 1.13 8.87 -8.51
C SER A 99 2.43 8.45 -9.21
N HIS A 100 3.40 9.36 -9.34
CA HIS A 100 4.70 9.08 -9.95
C HIS A 100 5.52 8.00 -9.23
N GLN A 101 5.31 7.84 -7.92
CA GLN A 101 5.94 6.79 -7.14
C GLN A 101 5.12 5.48 -7.19
N PHE A 102 3.79 5.61 -7.16
CA PHE A 102 2.88 4.48 -7.09
C PHE A 102 2.94 3.61 -8.35
N VAL A 103 2.89 4.21 -9.53
CA VAL A 103 2.95 3.50 -10.82
C VAL A 103 4.32 2.85 -11.13
N ARG A 104 5.32 3.03 -10.26
CA ARG A 104 6.61 2.32 -10.37
C ARG A 104 6.53 0.87 -9.87
N HIS A 105 5.51 0.52 -9.11
CA HIS A 105 5.19 -0.87 -8.78
C HIS A 105 4.49 -1.50 -9.98
N ARG A 106 5.16 -2.42 -10.69
CA ARG A 106 4.71 -2.89 -12.02
C ARG A 106 4.31 -4.35 -12.07
N VAL A 107 4.76 -5.15 -11.10
CA VAL A 107 4.51 -6.60 -11.08
C VAL A 107 3.29 -6.89 -10.22
N GLY A 108 2.33 -7.66 -10.75
CA GLY A 108 1.15 -8.10 -10.03
C GLY A 108 0.19 -6.99 -9.58
N ILE A 109 0.21 -5.84 -10.26
CA ILE A 109 -0.67 -4.70 -10.02
C ILE A 109 -1.08 -4.04 -11.33
N SER A 110 -2.33 -3.64 -11.43
CA SER A 110 -2.90 -2.85 -12.53
C SER A 110 -3.46 -1.55 -11.99
N PHE A 111 -3.34 -0.49 -12.79
CA PHE A 111 -3.74 0.86 -12.42
C PHE A 111 -4.71 1.45 -13.43
N GLU A 112 -5.84 1.95 -12.94
CA GLU A 112 -6.68 2.90 -13.65
C GLU A 112 -6.61 4.23 -12.90
N GLN A 113 -6.05 5.25 -13.54
CA GLN A 113 -5.87 6.58 -12.98
C GLN A 113 -6.76 7.59 -13.68
N GLN A 114 -7.38 8.50 -12.92
CA GLN A 114 -8.15 9.60 -13.48
C GLN A 114 -7.31 10.42 -14.46
N SER A 115 -7.81 10.55 -15.69
CA SER A 115 -7.11 11.19 -16.78
C SER A 115 -7.36 12.70 -16.83
N GLN A 116 -6.31 13.49 -16.77
CA GLN A 116 -6.36 14.95 -17.01
C GLN A 116 -6.49 15.32 -18.49
N ARG A 117 -6.57 14.35 -19.41
CA ARG A 117 -6.91 14.60 -20.82
C ARG A 117 -8.42 14.69 -21.03
N TYR A 118 -9.18 13.92 -20.25
CA TYR A 118 -10.64 13.79 -20.42
C TYR A 118 -11.43 14.48 -19.30
N VAL A 119 -10.84 14.65 -18.13
CA VAL A 119 -11.46 15.34 -16.99
C VAL A 119 -10.87 16.74 -16.92
N THR A 120 -11.72 17.73 -17.12
CA THR A 120 -11.38 19.16 -17.00
C THR A 120 -11.85 19.70 -15.66
N TYR A 121 -11.15 20.69 -15.16
CA TYR A 121 -11.54 21.48 -14.00
C TYR A 121 -12.31 22.71 -14.46
N LYS A 122 -13.28 23.16 -13.68
CA LYS A 122 -14.17 24.28 -13.98
C LYS A 122 -14.12 25.30 -12.84
N GLU A 123 -14.58 26.52 -13.13
CA GLU A 123 -14.68 27.60 -12.15
C GLU A 123 -13.31 28.01 -11.56
N GLY A 124 -12.22 27.79 -12.31
CA GLY A 124 -10.86 28.09 -11.84
C GLY A 124 -10.36 27.17 -10.72
N GLU A 125 -11.15 26.17 -10.34
CA GLU A 125 -10.86 25.32 -9.18
C GLU A 125 -10.34 23.95 -9.59
N PHE A 126 -9.28 23.47 -8.92
CA PHE A 126 -8.83 22.09 -8.96
C PHE A 126 -8.44 21.62 -7.57
N PRO A 127 -8.77 20.37 -7.20
CA PRO A 127 -8.41 19.85 -5.87
C PRO A 127 -6.91 19.59 -5.79
N TYR A 128 -6.28 19.94 -4.66
CA TYR A 128 -4.85 19.74 -4.43
C TYR A 128 -4.54 19.36 -2.98
N THR A 129 -3.34 18.85 -2.77
CA THR A 129 -2.84 18.42 -1.47
C THR A 129 -1.80 19.40 -0.96
N VAL A 130 -2.01 19.96 0.24
CA VAL A 130 -1.02 20.78 0.95
C VAL A 130 -0.27 19.89 1.95
N PRO A 131 1.06 19.72 1.81
CA PRO A 131 1.85 18.98 2.78
C PRO A 131 1.84 19.63 4.17
N GLU A 132 1.83 18.83 5.21
CA GLU A 132 1.83 19.31 6.59
C GLU A 132 3.06 20.20 6.93
N THR A 133 4.19 19.95 6.28
CA THR A 133 5.40 20.79 6.43
C THR A 133 5.21 22.21 5.89
N VAL A 134 4.43 22.37 4.82
CA VAL A 134 4.06 23.68 4.25
C VAL A 134 3.16 24.44 5.22
N ARG A 135 2.16 23.76 5.81
CA ARG A 135 1.28 24.36 6.83
C ARG A 135 2.08 24.81 8.06
N LYS A 136 2.95 23.94 8.56
CA LYS A 136 3.79 24.28 9.73
C LYS A 136 4.77 25.42 9.47
N ALA A 137 5.16 25.63 8.22
CA ALA A 137 5.99 26.77 7.82
C ALA A 137 5.18 28.07 7.63
N GLY A 138 3.84 28.03 7.75
CA GLY A 138 2.98 29.20 7.52
C GLY A 138 2.92 29.64 6.04
N MET A 139 3.19 28.72 5.11
CA MET A 139 3.26 29.00 3.66
C MET A 139 2.01 28.54 2.90
N GLN A 140 0.97 28.09 3.60
CA GLN A 140 -0.23 27.60 2.96
C GLN A 140 -0.91 28.69 2.12
N ASP A 141 -1.15 29.89 2.70
CA ASP A 141 -1.84 30.98 2.01
C ASP A 141 -1.15 31.36 0.69
N SER A 142 0.19 31.44 0.72
CA SER A 142 0.96 31.73 -0.51
C SER A 142 0.86 30.62 -1.56
N MET A 143 0.68 29.37 -1.13
CA MET A 143 0.46 28.24 -2.03
C MET A 143 -0.95 28.26 -2.61
N ASP A 144 -1.95 28.63 -1.79
CA ASP A 144 -3.34 28.73 -2.18
C ASP A 144 -3.51 29.86 -3.21
N GLU A 145 -2.98 31.08 -2.95
CA GLU A 145 -2.97 32.21 -3.90
C GLU A 145 -2.34 31.84 -5.26
N LEU A 146 -1.22 31.10 -5.24
CA LEU A 146 -0.59 30.66 -6.48
C LEU A 146 -1.48 29.66 -7.24
N PHE A 147 -2.14 28.77 -6.54
CA PHE A 147 -2.96 27.72 -7.17
C PHE A 147 -4.28 28.26 -7.68
N ASP A 148 -4.87 29.27 -7.03
CA ASP A 148 -6.00 30.01 -7.55
C ASP A 148 -5.65 30.65 -8.91
N ARG A 149 -4.49 31.32 -8.99
CA ARG A 149 -4.01 31.90 -10.26
C ARG A 149 -3.74 30.84 -11.35
N VAL A 150 -3.24 29.66 -10.97
CA VAL A 150 -3.06 28.53 -11.90
C VAL A 150 -4.42 28.04 -12.40
N GLY A 151 -5.41 27.94 -11.53
CA GLY A 151 -6.78 27.52 -11.88
C GLY A 151 -7.44 28.49 -12.88
N GLU A 152 -7.37 29.81 -12.59
CA GLU A 152 -7.86 30.85 -13.50
C GLU A 152 -7.23 30.73 -14.90
N LEU A 153 -5.90 30.64 -14.96
CA LEU A 153 -5.20 30.53 -16.24
C LEU A 153 -5.52 29.22 -16.98
N TYR A 154 -5.68 28.12 -16.25
CA TYR A 154 -6.12 26.85 -16.83
C TYR A 154 -7.50 27.00 -17.49
N GLU A 155 -8.45 27.65 -16.82
CA GLU A 155 -9.78 27.90 -17.36
C GLU A 155 -9.75 28.83 -18.56
N GLU A 156 -8.95 29.93 -18.52
CA GLU A 156 -8.71 30.82 -19.65
C GLU A 156 -8.20 30.06 -20.89
N MET A 157 -7.24 29.13 -20.70
CA MET A 157 -6.72 28.30 -21.78
C MET A 157 -7.78 27.38 -22.39
N VAL A 158 -8.57 26.70 -21.54
CA VAL A 158 -9.66 25.84 -22.00
C VAL A 158 -10.74 26.64 -22.72
N ALA A 159 -11.10 27.81 -22.21
CA ALA A 159 -12.07 28.73 -22.84
C ALA A 159 -11.57 29.26 -24.19
N ALA A 160 -10.25 29.46 -24.36
CA ALA A 160 -9.60 29.81 -25.60
C ALA A 160 -9.55 28.66 -26.63
N GLY A 161 -10.07 27.46 -26.29
CA GLY A 161 -10.08 26.29 -27.16
C GLY A 161 -8.82 25.45 -27.09
N ILE A 162 -7.91 25.72 -26.16
CA ILE A 162 -6.73 24.87 -25.94
C ILE A 162 -7.21 23.52 -25.35
N PRO A 163 -6.83 22.39 -25.93
CA PRO A 163 -7.28 21.10 -25.45
C PRO A 163 -6.76 20.81 -24.01
N ALA A 164 -7.56 20.10 -23.22
CA ALA A 164 -7.22 19.78 -21.83
C ALA A 164 -5.86 19.06 -21.68
N GLU A 165 -5.45 18.29 -22.69
CA GLU A 165 -4.15 17.61 -22.71
C GLU A 165 -2.96 18.56 -22.73
N ASP A 166 -3.15 19.79 -23.19
CA ASP A 166 -2.15 20.84 -23.19
C ASP A 166 -2.33 21.79 -22.01
N ALA A 167 -3.56 22.23 -21.72
CA ALA A 167 -3.85 23.09 -20.58
C ALA A 167 -3.36 22.48 -19.23
N ARG A 168 -3.44 21.16 -19.06
CA ARG A 168 -2.97 20.46 -17.86
C ARG A 168 -1.46 20.61 -17.56
N PHE A 169 -0.65 21.14 -18.50
CA PHE A 169 0.76 21.42 -18.23
C PHE A 169 0.97 22.48 -17.15
N LEU A 170 -0.07 23.31 -16.90
CA LEU A 170 -0.07 24.25 -15.78
C LEU A 170 -0.28 23.59 -14.42
N LEU A 171 -0.95 22.43 -14.38
CA LEU A 171 -1.36 21.83 -13.10
C LEU A 171 -0.17 21.34 -12.30
N PRO A 172 -0.04 21.75 -11.02
CA PRO A 172 1.09 21.37 -10.18
C PRO A 172 1.05 19.90 -9.78
N ASN A 173 2.19 19.36 -9.34
CA ASN A 173 2.28 18.01 -8.77
C ASN A 173 1.40 17.79 -7.54
N ALA A 174 0.96 18.85 -6.88
CA ALA A 174 0.03 18.82 -5.76
C ALA A 174 -1.40 18.49 -6.18
N THR A 175 -1.75 18.66 -7.48
CA THR A 175 -3.10 18.35 -7.99
C THR A 175 -3.51 16.93 -7.63
N ASN A 176 -4.71 16.78 -7.09
CA ASN A 176 -5.25 15.49 -6.68
C ASN A 176 -5.62 14.62 -7.89
N THR A 177 -5.57 13.33 -7.67
CA THR A 177 -5.97 12.30 -8.63
C THR A 177 -6.58 11.12 -7.89
N ASN A 178 -7.28 10.27 -8.64
CA ASN A 178 -7.94 9.09 -8.12
C ASN A 178 -7.45 7.84 -8.87
N PHE A 179 -7.47 6.71 -8.16
CA PHE A 179 -7.12 5.42 -8.73
C PHE A 179 -8.19 4.36 -8.43
N LYS A 180 -8.39 3.48 -9.38
CA LYS A 180 -8.85 2.11 -9.13
C LYS A 180 -7.67 1.20 -9.43
N ILE A 181 -7.32 0.31 -8.50
CA ILE A 181 -6.24 -0.65 -8.70
C ILE A 181 -6.71 -2.07 -8.42
N THR A 182 -6.07 -3.02 -9.11
CA THR A 182 -6.11 -4.45 -8.78
C THR A 182 -4.69 -4.88 -8.46
N VAL A 183 -4.47 -5.51 -7.31
CA VAL A 183 -3.14 -5.93 -6.85
C VAL A 183 -3.21 -7.34 -6.28
N ASN A 184 -2.24 -8.22 -6.63
CA ASN A 184 -2.12 -9.50 -5.99
C ASN A 184 -1.43 -9.40 -4.62
N PHE A 185 -1.61 -10.41 -3.77
CA PHE A 185 -1.13 -10.36 -2.39
C PHE A 185 0.41 -10.30 -2.30
N GLN A 186 1.13 -10.94 -3.21
CA GLN A 186 2.59 -10.85 -3.24
C GLN A 186 3.07 -9.42 -3.49
N SER A 187 2.47 -8.74 -4.45
CA SER A 187 2.80 -7.34 -4.76
C SER A 187 2.37 -6.40 -3.64
N LEU A 188 1.24 -6.68 -2.99
CA LEU A 188 0.79 -5.91 -1.83
C LEU A 188 1.75 -6.05 -0.64
N LEU A 189 2.28 -7.27 -0.38
CA LEU A 189 3.36 -7.48 0.59
C LEU A 189 4.58 -6.61 0.25
N HIS A 190 5.03 -6.64 -1.01
CA HIS A 190 6.19 -5.85 -1.45
C HIS A 190 5.94 -4.34 -1.33
N ILE A 191 4.73 -3.86 -1.66
CA ILE A 191 4.35 -2.45 -1.45
C ILE A 191 4.45 -2.11 0.04
N CYS A 192 3.89 -2.93 0.93
CA CYS A 192 3.92 -2.71 2.36
C CYS A 192 5.35 -2.72 2.93
N ASP A 193 6.20 -3.65 2.47
CA ASP A 193 7.62 -3.69 2.84
C ASP A 193 8.31 -2.35 2.65
N LEU A 194 8.11 -1.74 1.49
CA LEU A 194 8.78 -0.50 1.11
C LEU A 194 8.08 0.75 1.65
N ARG A 195 6.76 0.73 1.76
CA ARG A 195 5.96 1.94 1.93
C ARG A 195 5.42 2.14 3.35
N LEU A 196 5.42 1.10 4.19
CA LEU A 196 5.13 1.27 5.61
C LEU A 196 6.34 1.76 6.42
N CYS A 197 7.54 1.74 5.84
CA CYS A 197 8.73 2.31 6.44
C CYS A 197 8.61 3.84 6.59
N THR A 198 9.13 4.40 7.69
CA THR A 198 9.14 5.86 7.94
C THR A 198 9.97 6.65 6.93
N ARG A 199 10.87 5.99 6.20
CA ARG A 199 11.63 6.57 5.08
C ARG A 199 10.79 6.78 3.82
N ALA A 200 9.64 6.12 3.70
CA ALA A 200 8.74 6.34 2.59
C ALA A 200 8.11 7.74 2.65
N GLN A 201 7.80 8.30 1.48
CA GLN A 201 7.07 9.55 1.39
C GLN A 201 5.74 9.42 2.15
N TRP A 202 5.39 10.44 2.93
CA TRP A 202 4.31 10.39 3.93
C TRP A 202 2.94 9.99 3.35
N GLU A 203 2.62 10.49 2.15
CA GLU A 203 1.36 10.23 1.47
C GLU A 203 1.26 8.76 1.07
N PHE A 204 2.34 8.21 0.48
CA PHE A 204 2.38 6.79 0.11
C PHE A 204 2.35 5.88 1.36
N ARG A 205 3.05 6.27 2.43
CA ARG A 205 2.99 5.54 3.70
C ARG A 205 1.57 5.49 4.25
N LYS A 206 0.82 6.60 4.18
CA LYS A 206 -0.58 6.66 4.60
C LYS A 206 -1.47 5.76 3.75
N VAL A 207 -1.33 5.81 2.42
CA VAL A 207 -2.08 4.92 1.50
C VAL A 207 -1.80 3.45 1.81
N ALA A 208 -0.53 3.05 1.95
CA ALA A 208 -0.17 1.67 2.29
C ALA A 208 -0.74 1.22 3.63
N ALA A 209 -0.75 2.09 4.64
CA ALA A 209 -1.36 1.81 5.94
C ALA A 209 -2.88 1.62 5.85
N LEU A 210 -3.56 2.44 5.05
CA LEU A 210 -4.99 2.31 4.82
C LEU A 210 -5.32 1.04 4.03
N MET A 211 -4.55 0.70 2.97
CA MET A 211 -4.71 -0.57 2.24
C MET A 211 -4.57 -1.77 3.20
N ARG A 212 -3.55 -1.77 4.05
CA ARG A 212 -3.39 -2.79 5.10
C ARG A 212 -4.61 -2.86 6.02
N SER A 213 -5.11 -1.72 6.46
CA SER A 213 -6.29 -1.65 7.34
C SER A 213 -7.52 -2.29 6.69
N GLU A 214 -7.74 -2.04 5.40
CA GLU A 214 -8.85 -2.64 4.66
C GLU A 214 -8.71 -4.18 4.57
N VAL A 215 -7.51 -4.69 4.26
CA VAL A 215 -7.26 -6.14 4.22
C VAL A 215 -7.46 -6.78 5.59
N MET A 216 -7.03 -6.10 6.67
CA MET A 216 -7.22 -6.59 8.06
C MET A 216 -8.70 -6.77 8.43
N LYS A 217 -9.61 -6.02 7.81
CA LYS A 217 -11.07 -6.16 8.07
C LYS A 217 -11.66 -7.44 7.46
N VAL A 218 -11.14 -7.88 6.32
CA VAL A 218 -11.71 -9.00 5.54
C VAL A 218 -10.92 -10.29 5.66
N THR A 219 -9.59 -10.20 5.85
CA THR A 219 -8.70 -11.36 5.95
C THR A 219 -7.58 -11.05 6.95
N PRO A 220 -7.87 -10.95 8.25
CA PRO A 220 -6.86 -10.61 9.26
C PRO A 220 -5.70 -11.62 9.30
N GLU A 221 -5.94 -12.89 8.97
CA GLU A 221 -4.94 -13.94 8.89
C GLU A 221 -3.84 -13.65 7.87
N LEU A 222 -4.17 -12.95 6.78
CA LEU A 222 -3.22 -12.51 5.76
C LEU A 222 -2.74 -11.09 6.02
N GLY A 223 -3.63 -10.21 6.47
CA GLY A 223 -3.33 -8.79 6.72
C GLY A 223 -2.21 -8.56 7.73
N ARG A 224 -2.00 -9.47 8.69
CA ARG A 224 -0.90 -9.40 9.67
C ARG A 224 0.50 -9.45 9.03
N TYR A 225 0.63 -10.03 7.82
CA TYR A 225 1.89 -10.09 7.09
C TYR A 225 2.20 -8.81 6.31
N LEU A 226 1.22 -7.91 6.15
CA LEU A 226 1.41 -6.61 5.52
C LEU A 226 2.15 -5.67 6.48
N GLN A 227 3.47 -5.80 6.54
CA GLN A 227 4.34 -5.11 7.49
C GLN A 227 5.42 -4.33 6.75
N PRO A 228 6.06 -3.34 7.40
CA PRO A 228 7.29 -2.76 6.86
C PRO A 228 8.38 -3.84 6.80
N LYS A 229 9.40 -3.61 5.99
CA LYS A 229 10.54 -4.51 5.79
C LYS A 229 11.18 -5.01 7.10
N CYS A 230 11.23 -4.16 8.13
CA CYS A 230 11.74 -4.50 9.45
C CYS A 230 10.73 -5.27 10.34
N GLY A 231 9.56 -5.62 9.82
CA GLY A 231 8.52 -6.35 10.57
C GLY A 231 8.94 -7.76 10.98
N GLU A 232 8.30 -8.30 12.00
CA GLU A 232 8.59 -9.61 12.58
C GLU A 232 8.38 -10.79 11.61
N HIS A 233 7.45 -10.62 10.65
CA HIS A 233 7.21 -11.60 9.60
C HIS A 233 8.04 -11.34 8.33
N ARG A 234 8.99 -10.39 8.38
CA ARG A 234 9.89 -10.02 7.30
C ARG A 234 11.34 -10.19 7.75
N LEU A 235 12.14 -9.13 7.79
CA LEU A 235 13.53 -9.21 8.23
C LEU A 235 13.68 -9.36 9.75
N GLY A 236 12.74 -8.81 10.53
CA GLY A 236 12.83 -8.75 11.98
C GLY A 236 13.82 -7.70 12.51
N TYR A 237 14.57 -7.04 11.64
CA TYR A 237 15.56 -6.01 11.97
C TYR A 237 15.50 -4.84 10.97
N CYS A 238 16.03 -3.68 11.36
CA CYS A 238 16.14 -2.51 10.51
C CYS A 238 17.46 -2.53 9.73
N ASP A 239 17.37 -2.36 8.40
CA ASP A 239 18.51 -2.31 7.49
C ASP A 239 18.82 -0.89 6.96
N GLU A 240 18.11 0.12 7.43
CA GLU A 240 18.37 1.54 7.14
C GLU A 240 19.69 2.02 7.78
N SER A 241 20.03 3.30 7.56
CA SER A 241 21.18 3.89 8.27
C SER A 241 20.94 3.96 9.77
N GLU A 242 21.99 3.94 10.58
CA GLU A 242 21.90 4.07 12.04
C GLU A 242 21.16 5.35 12.46
N LYS A 243 21.41 6.47 11.75
CA LYS A 243 20.72 7.74 11.94
C LYS A 243 19.21 7.62 11.73
N ASP A 244 18.80 6.97 10.64
CA ASP A 244 17.39 6.80 10.30
C ASP A 244 16.70 5.83 11.24
N TRP A 245 17.39 4.77 11.65
CA TRP A 245 16.91 3.83 12.66
C TRP A 245 16.70 4.51 14.03
N ALA A 246 17.67 5.30 14.49
CA ALA A 246 17.58 6.01 15.77
C ALA A 246 16.44 7.05 15.78
N ALA A 247 16.18 7.69 14.64
CA ALA A 247 15.08 8.65 14.48
C ALA A 247 13.71 8.02 14.26
N CYS A 248 13.64 6.70 13.96
CA CYS A 248 12.40 6.01 13.66
C CYS A 248 11.60 5.74 14.95
N PRO A 249 10.31 6.12 15.02
CA PRO A 249 9.49 5.87 16.21
C PRO A 249 9.33 4.38 16.56
N ILE A 250 9.46 3.48 15.58
CA ILE A 250 9.44 2.02 15.79
C ILE A 250 10.86 1.40 15.76
N GLY A 251 11.90 2.18 15.49
CA GLY A 251 13.29 1.68 15.41
C GLY A 251 13.78 1.07 16.71
N ARG A 252 13.33 1.61 17.86
CA ARG A 252 13.74 1.12 19.18
C ARG A 252 13.23 -0.28 19.53
N VAL A 253 12.19 -0.76 18.85
CA VAL A 253 11.60 -2.10 19.06
C VAL A 253 12.10 -3.12 18.03
N ARG A 254 12.99 -2.71 17.12
CA ARG A 254 13.64 -3.58 16.14
C ARG A 254 15.14 -3.40 16.20
N PRO A 255 15.95 -4.47 16.30
CA PRO A 255 17.40 -4.34 16.28
C PRO A 255 17.87 -3.73 14.96
N HIS A 256 18.98 -3.01 15.01
CA HIS A 256 19.64 -2.53 13.81
C HIS A 256 20.55 -3.62 13.23
N LYS A 257 20.69 -3.69 11.90
CA LYS A 257 21.55 -4.69 11.21
C LYS A 257 22.98 -4.77 11.77
N GLU A 258 23.56 -3.64 12.19
CA GLU A 258 24.93 -3.61 12.72
C GLU A 258 25.08 -4.38 14.05
N VAL A 259 24.00 -4.49 14.82
CA VAL A 259 23.99 -5.33 16.03
C VAL A 259 24.13 -6.80 15.63
N LEU A 260 23.37 -7.22 14.61
CA LEU A 260 23.41 -8.60 14.13
C LEU A 260 24.77 -8.92 13.48
N PHE A 261 25.35 -7.99 12.72
CA PHE A 261 26.69 -8.18 12.14
C PHE A 261 27.77 -8.31 13.19
N ARG A 262 27.75 -7.49 14.26
CA ARG A 262 28.69 -7.62 15.38
C ARG A 262 28.57 -8.97 16.08
N ILE A 263 27.35 -9.45 16.32
CA ILE A 263 27.11 -10.76 16.93
C ILE A 263 27.65 -11.88 16.01
N TYR A 264 27.38 -11.81 14.70
CA TYR A 264 27.86 -12.77 13.72
C TYR A 264 29.41 -12.78 13.65
N GLU A 265 30.05 -11.61 13.65
CA GLU A 265 31.53 -11.51 13.63
C GLU A 265 32.17 -12.09 14.89
N ALA A 266 31.61 -11.78 16.07
CA ALA A 266 32.06 -12.35 17.35
C ALA A 266 31.93 -13.88 17.36
N TYR A 267 30.83 -14.42 16.85
CA TYR A 267 30.64 -15.87 16.68
C TYR A 267 31.69 -16.46 15.73
N ARG A 268 31.91 -15.83 14.58
CA ARG A 268 32.92 -16.31 13.58
C ARG A 268 34.33 -16.32 14.13
N LYS A 269 34.64 -15.45 15.08
CA LYS A 269 35.95 -15.39 15.76
C LYS A 269 36.04 -16.35 16.96
N GLY A 270 34.95 -17.06 17.31
CA GLY A 270 34.89 -17.95 18.47
C GLY A 270 34.78 -17.23 19.82
N GLU A 271 34.44 -15.93 19.80
CA GLU A 271 34.30 -15.08 20.97
C GLU A 271 32.95 -15.31 21.71
N THR A 272 31.93 -15.83 20.98
CA THR A 272 30.61 -16.12 21.52
C THR A 272 30.09 -17.44 20.98
N GLN A 273 29.20 -18.08 21.74
CA GLN A 273 28.43 -19.26 21.27
C GLN A 273 27.38 -18.82 20.23
N PRO A 274 27.00 -19.70 19.26
CA PRO A 274 25.89 -19.41 18.38
C PRO A 274 24.64 -19.10 19.20
N LEU A 275 23.92 -18.05 18.81
CA LEU A 275 22.61 -17.73 19.41
C LEU A 275 21.67 -18.92 19.17
N ARG A 276 21.15 -19.48 20.25
CA ARG A 276 20.09 -20.49 20.18
C ARG A 276 18.75 -19.75 20.07
N GLU A 277 17.74 -20.44 19.57
CA GLU A 277 16.39 -19.87 19.40
C GLU A 277 15.87 -19.20 20.71
N GLN A 278 16.29 -19.71 21.85
CA GLN A 278 15.99 -19.19 23.20
C GLN A 278 16.66 -17.84 23.52
N ASP A 279 17.68 -17.45 22.78
CA ASP A 279 18.45 -16.24 23.03
C ASP A 279 17.92 -15.03 22.25
N TRP A 280 16.91 -15.24 21.39
CA TRP A 280 16.32 -14.17 20.56
C TRP A 280 15.45 -13.19 21.35
N ASP A 281 14.96 -13.59 22.52
CA ASP A 281 14.14 -12.75 23.40
C ASP A 281 14.96 -11.68 24.15
N VAL A 282 16.29 -11.70 24.04
CA VAL A 282 17.21 -10.82 24.75
C VAL A 282 17.82 -9.75 23.84
N ILE A 283 17.54 -9.79 22.51
CA ILE A 283 17.99 -8.85 21.51
C ILE A 283 16.84 -7.97 21.05
#